data_dc37e4344c80a11badb498a52dab942a
#
_entry.id   dc37e4344c80a11badb498a52dab942a
#
_cell.length_a   1.000
_cell.length_b   1.000
_cell.length_c   1.000
_cell.angle_alpha   90.00
_cell.angle_beta   90.00
_cell.angle_gamma   90.00
#
_symmetry.space_group_name_H-M   'P 1'
#
loop_
_entity.id
_entity.type
_entity.pdbx_description
1 polymer ?
#
loop_
_entity_poly.entity_id
_entity_poly.type
_entity_poly.pdbx_seq_one_letter_code
_entity_poly.pdbx_strand_id
1 'polypeptide(L)'
;MTIPTTTREPVPGGNAGMSSEYLEVRDVRVSFDGFKAVDGVDLTLMQGDLRFLIGPNGAGKTTLVDAITGLVPATGSVTKSGVELIGKKVHRIARLGVGRTFQTASVFEELSVLQNLDIAAGSGRSALTLLRRRKAVLPAIEEALDVTGLGKLRDTPAGILAHGQKQWLEIGMLLVQNCSVLLLDEPVAGMSHEEREETGNLLRRIGGERTVVVVEHDMDFMRAFATSVTVLHAGKVLSEGTVEQVQADPRVQEVYLGTAAAGAAPELQPDVAKEDSDARA
;
A
#
# COMPACT_ATOMS: atom_id res chain seq x y z
N MET A 1 -23.93 32.37 5.71
CA MET A 1 -24.55 31.05 5.97
C MET A 1 -23.43 30.12 6.41
N THR A 2 -23.30 29.93 7.72
CA THR A 2 -22.15 29.26 8.35
C THR A 2 -22.47 27.77 8.42
N ILE A 3 -21.61 26.92 7.83
CA ILE A 3 -21.75 25.47 7.86
C ILE A 3 -21.23 24.99 9.23
N PRO A 4 -21.98 24.18 9.99
CA PRO A 4 -21.53 23.72 11.29
C PRO A 4 -20.43 22.64 11.12
N THR A 5 -19.29 22.85 11.77
CA THR A 5 -18.24 21.88 11.97
C THR A 5 -18.76 20.75 12.85
N THR A 6 -18.98 19.58 12.27
CA THR A 6 -19.40 18.40 13.02
C THR A 6 -18.19 17.84 13.76
N THR A 7 -18.09 18.16 15.04
CA THR A 7 -17.14 17.52 15.96
C THR A 7 -17.65 16.10 16.22
N ARG A 8 -16.95 15.10 15.72
CA ARG A 8 -17.23 13.69 16.02
C ARG A 8 -16.79 13.37 17.44
N GLU A 9 -17.73 12.95 18.27
CA GLU A 9 -17.44 12.30 19.56
C GLU A 9 -16.80 10.93 19.34
N PRO A 10 -15.81 10.53 20.17
CA PRO A 10 -15.22 9.20 20.09
C PRO A 10 -16.22 8.14 20.53
N VAL A 11 -16.33 7.05 19.76
CA VAL A 11 -17.14 5.87 20.10
C VAL A 11 -16.56 5.22 21.35
N PRO A 12 -17.32 5.06 22.46
CA PRO A 12 -16.82 4.41 23.66
C PRO A 12 -16.92 2.90 23.53
N GLY A 13 -15.79 2.19 23.56
CA GLY A 13 -15.79 0.75 23.69
C GLY A 13 -14.49 0.09 23.22
N GLY A 14 -13.41 0.23 23.98
CA GLY A 14 -12.17 -0.51 23.73
C GLY A 14 -11.16 -0.31 24.86
N ASN A 15 -10.89 -1.34 25.58
CA ASN A 15 -9.89 -1.59 26.62
C ASN A 15 -8.85 -0.48 26.88
N ALA A 16 -8.93 0.18 28.01
CA ALA A 16 -7.91 1.08 28.54
C ALA A 16 -6.66 0.26 28.92
N GLY A 17 -5.58 0.40 28.12
CA GLY A 17 -4.28 -0.17 28.54
C GLY A 17 -3.22 -0.30 27.46
N MET A 18 -3.50 -0.12 26.18
CA MET A 18 -2.48 -0.14 25.11
C MET A 18 -2.40 1.26 24.52
N SER A 19 -1.22 1.88 24.54
CA SER A 19 -0.93 3.07 23.74
C SER A 19 -1.16 2.69 22.27
N SER A 20 -2.31 3.09 21.71
CA SER A 20 -2.63 2.81 20.32
C SER A 20 -1.61 3.55 19.45
N GLU A 21 -0.61 2.83 18.95
CA GLU A 21 0.24 3.39 17.89
C GLU A 21 -0.68 3.73 16.72
N TYR A 22 -0.67 4.98 16.31
CA TYR A 22 -1.45 5.46 15.17
C TYR A 22 -0.59 6.30 14.26
N LEU A 23 -0.99 6.36 13.01
CA LEU A 23 -0.46 7.31 12.03
C LEU A 23 -1.55 8.34 11.72
N GLU A 24 -1.23 9.61 11.92
CA GLU A 24 -2.12 10.72 11.65
C GLU A 24 -1.55 11.61 10.55
N VAL A 25 -2.38 11.89 9.55
CA VAL A 25 -2.10 12.78 8.42
C VAL A 25 -3.03 13.98 8.54
N ARG A 26 -2.49 15.20 8.56
CA ARG A 26 -3.26 16.45 8.69
C ARG A 26 -2.86 17.47 7.65
N ASP A 27 -3.84 17.90 6.88
CA ASP A 27 -3.72 18.93 5.83
C ASP A 27 -2.51 18.72 4.93
N VAL A 28 -2.23 17.44 4.58
CA VAL A 28 -1.06 17.10 3.76
C VAL A 28 -1.29 17.56 2.33
N ARG A 29 -0.30 18.30 1.80
CA ARG A 29 -0.30 18.84 0.43
C ARG A 29 1.02 18.51 -0.27
N VAL A 30 0.90 18.09 -1.53
CA VAL A 30 2.03 17.89 -2.43
C VAL A 30 1.73 18.56 -3.75
N SER A 31 2.68 19.38 -4.23
CA SER A 31 2.55 20.08 -5.50
C SER A 31 3.79 19.86 -6.36
N PHE A 32 3.60 19.62 -7.66
CA PHE A 32 4.64 19.52 -8.68
C PHE A 32 4.39 20.61 -9.73
N ASP A 33 5.29 21.56 -9.85
CA ASP A 33 5.21 22.65 -10.84
C ASP A 33 3.85 23.36 -10.90
N GLY A 34 3.22 23.55 -9.72
CA GLY A 34 1.90 24.17 -9.59
C GLY A 34 0.71 23.22 -9.68
N PHE A 35 0.92 21.98 -10.12
CA PHE A 35 -0.11 20.94 -10.07
C PHE A 35 -0.19 20.35 -8.68
N LYS A 36 -1.37 20.41 -8.05
CA LYS A 36 -1.61 19.84 -6.72
C LYS A 36 -2.00 18.37 -6.84
N ALA A 37 -1.03 17.50 -6.61
CA ALA A 37 -1.27 16.06 -6.63
C ALA A 37 -1.95 15.57 -5.34
N VAL A 38 -1.70 16.25 -4.20
CA VAL A 38 -2.39 16.07 -2.92
C VAL A 38 -2.74 17.46 -2.41
N ASP A 39 -4.00 17.72 -2.04
CA ASP A 39 -4.51 19.05 -1.70
C ASP A 39 -5.33 19.02 -0.39
N GLY A 40 -4.67 18.92 0.74
CA GLY A 40 -5.27 18.97 2.06
C GLY A 40 -5.92 17.64 2.45
N VAL A 41 -5.13 16.57 2.48
CA VAL A 41 -5.60 15.25 2.93
C VAL A 41 -5.47 15.14 4.43
N ASP A 42 -6.57 14.76 5.07
CA ASP A 42 -6.65 14.33 6.46
C ASP A 42 -6.98 12.83 6.50
N LEU A 43 -6.22 12.05 7.27
CA LEU A 43 -6.40 10.61 7.40
C LEU A 43 -5.86 10.16 8.76
N THR A 44 -6.62 9.33 9.47
CA THR A 44 -6.17 8.69 10.71
C THR A 44 -6.21 7.19 10.56
N LEU A 45 -5.09 6.55 10.87
CA LEU A 45 -4.92 5.10 10.86
C LEU A 45 -4.66 4.62 12.28
N MET A 46 -5.44 3.64 12.73
CA MET A 46 -5.27 3.03 14.04
C MET A 46 -4.44 1.77 13.95
N GLN A 47 -3.85 1.35 15.07
CA GLN A 47 -3.19 0.04 15.12
C GLN A 47 -4.19 -1.07 14.79
N GLY A 48 -3.78 -1.99 13.92
CA GLY A 48 -4.65 -3.09 13.47
C GLY A 48 -5.55 -2.75 12.28
N ASP A 49 -5.53 -1.51 11.76
CA ASP A 49 -6.28 -1.18 10.55
C ASP A 49 -5.70 -1.91 9.33
N LEU A 50 -6.57 -2.58 8.58
CA LEU A 50 -6.32 -2.98 7.20
C LEU A 50 -7.13 -2.05 6.29
N ARG A 51 -6.49 -0.93 5.93
CA ARG A 51 -7.09 0.17 5.19
C ARG A 51 -6.77 0.07 3.70
N PHE A 52 -7.81 0.13 2.87
CA PHE A 52 -7.63 0.27 1.42
C PHE A 52 -7.75 1.73 1.01
N LEU A 53 -6.72 2.21 0.30
CA LEU A 53 -6.66 3.54 -0.30
C LEU A 53 -6.94 3.40 -1.78
N ILE A 54 -8.15 3.74 -2.21
CA ILE A 54 -8.62 3.57 -3.59
C ILE A 54 -8.88 4.92 -4.27
N GLY A 55 -9.10 4.90 -5.56
CA GLY A 55 -9.40 6.09 -6.37
C GLY A 55 -8.90 5.90 -7.80
N PRO A 56 -9.37 6.72 -8.74
CA PRO A 56 -8.93 6.66 -10.13
C PRO A 56 -7.43 6.94 -10.28
N ASN A 57 -6.89 6.67 -11.48
CA ASN A 57 -5.53 7.03 -11.81
C ASN A 57 -5.36 8.56 -11.72
N GLY A 58 -4.24 9.00 -11.15
CA GLY A 58 -4.00 10.43 -10.89
C GLY A 58 -4.74 11.00 -9.67
N ALA A 59 -5.47 10.20 -8.88
CA ALA A 59 -6.15 10.68 -7.67
C ALA A 59 -5.20 11.14 -6.54
N GLY A 60 -3.90 10.83 -6.62
CA GLY A 60 -2.89 11.21 -5.63
C GLY A 60 -2.52 10.11 -4.64
N LYS A 61 -2.96 8.86 -4.84
CA LYS A 61 -2.73 7.72 -3.91
C LYS A 61 -1.24 7.48 -3.65
N THR A 62 -0.48 7.17 -4.70
CA THR A 62 0.97 6.92 -4.62
C THR A 62 1.71 8.15 -4.10
N THR A 63 1.30 9.35 -4.53
CA THR A 63 1.89 10.62 -4.06
C THR A 63 1.68 10.83 -2.55
N LEU A 64 0.52 10.47 -2.01
CA LEU A 64 0.27 10.52 -0.57
C LEU A 64 1.17 9.54 0.19
N VAL A 65 1.32 8.32 -0.31
CA VAL A 65 2.25 7.32 0.25
C VAL A 65 3.71 7.81 0.17
N ASP A 66 4.11 8.44 -0.94
CA ASP A 66 5.41 9.07 -1.12
C ASP A 66 5.67 10.19 -0.09
N ALA A 67 4.65 11.02 0.18
CA ALA A 67 4.73 12.07 1.18
C ALA A 67 4.90 11.50 2.59
N ILE A 68 4.11 10.49 2.97
CA ILE A 68 4.19 9.81 4.27
C ILE A 68 5.59 9.21 4.48
N THR A 69 6.18 8.64 3.44
CA THR A 69 7.50 7.98 3.51
C THR A 69 8.69 8.92 3.25
N GLY A 70 8.42 10.21 2.97
CA GLY A 70 9.46 11.23 2.78
C GLY A 70 10.19 11.12 1.45
N LEU A 71 9.59 10.45 0.45
CA LEU A 71 10.12 10.36 -0.92
C LEU A 71 9.88 11.63 -1.72
N VAL A 72 8.79 12.36 -1.42
CA VAL A 72 8.49 13.66 -2.01
C VAL A 72 8.33 14.72 -0.94
N PRO A 73 8.69 15.99 -1.22
CA PRO A 73 8.42 17.09 -0.32
C PRO A 73 6.91 17.29 -0.14
N ALA A 74 6.49 17.51 1.10
CA ALA A 74 5.09 17.77 1.44
C ALA A 74 5.00 18.87 2.49
N THR A 75 3.85 19.53 2.56
CA THR A 75 3.47 20.43 3.66
C THR A 75 2.32 19.81 4.45
N GLY A 76 1.98 20.38 5.60
CA GLY A 76 1.06 19.78 6.56
C GLY A 76 1.80 19.02 7.64
N SER A 77 1.19 17.99 8.20
CA SER A 77 1.78 17.15 9.26
C SER A 77 1.46 15.67 9.02
N VAL A 78 2.44 14.83 9.22
CA VAL A 78 2.28 13.37 9.31
C VAL A 78 2.96 12.92 10.60
N THR A 79 2.17 12.46 11.57
CA THR A 79 2.72 11.99 12.83
C THR A 79 2.49 10.49 13.02
N LYS A 80 3.50 9.79 13.53
CA LYS A 80 3.38 8.42 14.04
C LYS A 80 3.62 8.41 15.54
N SER A 81 2.60 8.02 16.31
CA SER A 81 2.67 8.04 17.79
C SER A 81 3.21 9.38 18.32
N GLY A 82 2.74 10.49 17.76
CA GLY A 82 3.15 11.85 18.13
C GLY A 82 4.50 12.32 17.57
N VAL A 83 5.22 11.50 16.80
CA VAL A 83 6.49 11.86 16.17
C VAL A 83 6.27 12.34 14.74
N GLU A 84 6.57 13.61 14.45
CA GLU A 84 6.44 14.18 13.11
C GLU A 84 7.36 13.48 12.10
N LEU A 85 6.84 13.13 10.92
CA LEU A 85 7.56 12.48 9.83
C LEU A 85 7.95 13.44 8.71
N ILE A 86 7.15 14.48 8.43
CA ILE A 86 7.43 15.45 7.37
C ILE A 86 8.81 16.07 7.58
N GLY A 87 9.58 16.17 6.49
CA GLY A 87 10.95 16.67 6.49
C GLY A 87 12.02 15.71 7.02
N LYS A 88 11.63 14.51 7.49
CA LYS A 88 12.61 13.46 7.82
C LYS A 88 13.06 12.71 6.56
N LYS A 89 14.29 12.24 6.58
CA LYS A 89 14.83 11.36 5.52
C LYS A 89 14.17 9.99 5.58
N VAL A 90 13.94 9.36 4.42
CA VAL A 90 13.31 8.03 4.24
C VAL A 90 13.84 6.98 5.25
N HIS A 91 15.16 6.85 5.38
CA HIS A 91 15.75 5.86 6.30
C HIS A 91 15.47 6.14 7.78
N ARG A 92 15.16 7.39 8.17
CA ARG A 92 14.73 7.73 9.54
C ARG A 92 13.27 7.36 9.75
N ILE A 93 12.42 7.58 8.75
CA ILE A 93 11.01 7.19 8.77
C ILE A 93 10.89 5.65 8.85
N ALA A 94 11.69 4.92 8.08
CA ALA A 94 11.76 3.46 8.17
C ALA A 94 12.15 2.98 9.58
N ARG A 95 13.14 3.62 10.22
CA ARG A 95 13.52 3.31 11.61
C ARG A 95 12.46 3.66 12.65
N LEU A 96 11.52 4.54 12.33
CA LEU A 96 10.34 4.82 13.14
C LEU A 96 9.23 3.78 12.91
N GLY A 97 9.49 2.76 12.09
CA GLY A 97 8.59 1.64 11.86
C GLY A 97 7.51 1.92 10.80
N VAL A 98 7.75 2.84 9.86
CA VAL A 98 6.91 3.02 8.67
C VAL A 98 7.66 2.43 7.48
N GLY A 99 7.16 1.32 6.96
CA GLY A 99 7.72 0.61 5.81
C GLY A 99 6.83 0.70 4.59
N ARG A 100 7.43 0.58 3.41
CA ARG A 100 6.72 0.62 2.13
C ARG A 100 7.25 -0.46 1.20
N THR A 101 6.33 -1.07 0.41
CA THR A 101 6.68 -1.80 -0.80
C THR A 101 6.62 -0.86 -2.02
N PHE A 102 7.24 -1.28 -3.11
CA PHE A 102 7.18 -0.59 -4.40
C PHE A 102 6.41 -1.44 -5.41
N GLN A 103 5.91 -0.84 -6.48
CA GLN A 103 5.20 -1.56 -7.57
C GLN A 103 6.04 -2.71 -8.17
N THR A 104 7.36 -2.57 -8.18
CA THR A 104 8.28 -3.64 -8.55
C THR A 104 8.98 -4.11 -7.29
N ALA A 105 8.86 -5.39 -6.97
CA ALA A 105 9.47 -5.97 -5.77
C ALA A 105 10.98 -5.72 -5.74
N SER A 106 11.43 -5.07 -4.67
CA SER A 106 12.84 -4.69 -4.47
C SER A 106 13.58 -5.78 -3.70
N VAL A 107 13.85 -6.90 -4.37
CA VAL A 107 14.57 -8.04 -3.81
C VAL A 107 15.93 -8.23 -4.47
N PHE A 108 16.91 -8.77 -3.75
CA PHE A 108 18.21 -9.17 -4.29
C PHE A 108 18.06 -10.53 -4.96
N GLU A 109 17.90 -10.56 -6.27
CA GLU A 109 17.56 -11.75 -7.06
C GLU A 109 18.60 -12.87 -6.97
N GLU A 110 19.88 -12.52 -6.88
CA GLU A 110 21.02 -13.45 -6.75
C GLU A 110 21.08 -14.12 -5.36
N LEU A 111 20.38 -13.55 -4.37
CA LEU A 111 20.40 -14.03 -3.00
C LEU A 111 19.19 -14.89 -2.69
N SER A 112 19.33 -15.82 -1.74
CA SER A 112 18.21 -16.63 -1.29
C SER A 112 17.17 -15.78 -0.53
N VAL A 113 15.96 -16.32 -0.38
CA VAL A 113 14.90 -15.75 0.47
C VAL A 113 15.46 -15.43 1.87
N LEU A 114 16.13 -16.39 2.49
CA LEU A 114 16.73 -16.21 3.82
C LEU A 114 17.75 -15.06 3.86
N GLN A 115 18.60 -14.97 2.83
CA GLN A 115 19.61 -13.90 2.75
C GLN A 115 18.98 -12.52 2.56
N ASN A 116 17.92 -12.40 1.75
CA ASN A 116 17.16 -11.16 1.63
C ASN A 116 16.59 -10.71 2.99
N LEU A 117 15.95 -11.63 3.72
CA LEU A 117 15.42 -11.34 5.05
C LEU A 117 16.52 -10.99 6.05
N ASP A 118 17.69 -11.65 6.01
CA ASP A 118 18.82 -11.33 6.90
C ASP A 118 19.41 -9.94 6.64
N ILE A 119 19.49 -9.52 5.36
CA ILE A 119 19.90 -8.16 4.99
C ILE A 119 18.89 -7.14 5.52
N ALA A 120 17.60 -7.37 5.30
CA ALA A 120 16.54 -6.50 5.80
C ALA A 120 16.56 -6.36 7.32
N ALA A 121 16.72 -7.47 8.04
CA ALA A 121 16.87 -7.49 9.50
C ALA A 121 18.16 -6.81 9.99
N GLY A 122 19.13 -6.60 9.13
CA GLY A 122 20.38 -5.88 9.41
C GLY A 122 20.27 -4.37 9.34
N SER A 123 19.19 -3.80 8.83
CA SER A 123 19.04 -2.38 8.51
C SER A 123 19.25 -1.43 9.72
N GLY A 124 19.11 -1.91 10.94
CA GLY A 124 19.37 -1.17 12.18
C GLY A 124 20.76 -1.39 12.80
N ARG A 125 21.61 -2.26 12.22
CA ARG A 125 22.91 -2.64 12.81
C ARG A 125 24.00 -1.65 12.45
N SER A 126 24.96 -1.45 13.38
CA SER A 126 26.17 -0.67 13.09
C SER A 126 27.06 -1.42 12.07
N ALA A 127 27.88 -0.67 11.30
CA ALA A 127 28.78 -1.23 10.30
C ALA A 127 29.71 -2.31 10.91
N LEU A 128 30.16 -2.14 12.14
CA LEU A 128 31.01 -3.10 12.86
C LEU A 128 30.29 -4.42 13.16
N THR A 129 28.97 -4.38 13.42
CA THR A 129 28.18 -5.60 13.67
C THR A 129 27.79 -6.33 12.39
N LEU A 130 27.72 -5.64 11.27
CA LEU A 130 27.49 -6.25 9.95
C LEU A 130 28.68 -7.12 9.48
N LEU A 131 29.90 -6.80 9.91
CA LEU A 131 31.10 -7.61 9.66
C LEU A 131 31.10 -8.96 10.39
N ARG A 132 30.28 -9.12 11.42
CA ARG A 132 30.14 -10.39 12.14
C ARG A 132 29.04 -11.25 11.50
N ARG A 133 29.43 -12.38 10.90
CA ARG A 133 28.49 -13.38 10.39
C ARG A 133 27.59 -13.88 11.53
N ARG A 134 26.28 -13.83 11.36
CA ARG A 134 25.34 -14.42 12.33
C ARG A 134 25.54 -15.94 12.38
N LYS A 135 25.58 -16.48 13.59
CA LYS A 135 25.69 -17.93 13.82
C LYS A 135 24.33 -18.63 13.82
N ALA A 136 23.23 -17.88 14.00
CA ALA A 136 21.87 -18.40 14.05
C ALA A 136 20.91 -17.45 13.30
N VAL A 137 19.85 -18.00 12.76
CA VAL A 137 18.73 -17.23 12.17
C VAL A 137 18.00 -16.48 13.29
N LEU A 138 17.62 -15.24 13.04
CA LEU A 138 16.86 -14.47 14.03
C LEU A 138 15.44 -15.01 14.14
N PRO A 139 14.83 -15.02 15.34
CA PRO A 139 13.42 -15.40 15.51
C PRO A 139 12.47 -14.62 14.60
N ALA A 140 12.72 -13.32 14.40
CA ALA A 140 11.91 -12.48 13.50
C ALA A 140 11.98 -12.93 12.03
N ILE A 141 13.08 -13.59 11.61
CA ILE A 141 13.19 -14.13 10.23
C ILE A 141 12.38 -15.42 10.13
N GLU A 142 12.45 -16.30 11.13
CA GLU A 142 11.62 -17.52 11.14
C GLU A 142 10.13 -17.17 11.18
N GLU A 143 9.73 -16.19 11.98
CA GLU A 143 8.37 -15.66 12.02
C GLU A 143 7.93 -15.10 10.65
N ALA A 144 8.78 -14.28 10.00
CA ALA A 144 8.49 -13.74 8.69
C ALA A 144 8.34 -14.82 7.62
N LEU A 145 9.19 -15.87 7.65
CA LEU A 145 9.08 -17.03 6.77
C LEU A 145 7.77 -17.81 6.97
N ASP A 146 7.34 -17.95 8.22
CA ASP A 146 6.07 -18.61 8.55
C ASP A 146 4.88 -17.79 8.09
N VAL A 147 4.85 -16.50 8.45
CA VAL A 147 3.77 -15.56 8.11
C VAL A 147 3.61 -15.43 6.60
N THR A 148 4.71 -15.36 5.85
CA THR A 148 4.68 -15.24 4.36
C THR A 148 4.52 -16.58 3.65
N GLY A 149 4.60 -17.71 4.35
CA GLY A 149 4.55 -19.05 3.74
C GLY A 149 5.81 -19.44 2.95
N LEU A 150 6.89 -18.65 3.03
CA LEU A 150 8.12 -18.85 2.25
C LEU A 150 9.11 -19.82 2.92
N GLY A 151 8.74 -20.46 4.03
CA GLY A 151 9.63 -21.35 4.79
C GLY A 151 10.25 -22.47 3.98
N LYS A 152 9.50 -23.08 3.05
CA LYS A 152 10.01 -24.14 2.16
C LYS A 152 10.96 -23.62 1.06
N LEU A 153 10.89 -22.34 0.77
CA LEU A 153 11.69 -21.65 -0.25
C LEU A 153 12.86 -20.86 0.33
N ARG A 154 13.16 -21.03 1.62
CA ARG A 154 14.16 -20.23 2.35
C ARG A 154 15.53 -20.18 1.69
N ASP A 155 15.97 -21.29 1.07
CA ASP A 155 17.29 -21.40 0.41
C ASP A 155 17.21 -21.17 -1.11
N THR A 156 16.03 -20.86 -1.63
CA THR A 156 15.77 -20.61 -3.06
C THR A 156 16.23 -19.20 -3.42
N PRO A 157 16.98 -18.99 -4.52
CA PRO A 157 17.29 -17.64 -5.01
C PRO A 157 16.01 -16.85 -5.32
N ALA A 158 15.96 -15.59 -4.90
CA ALA A 158 14.76 -14.77 -5.06
C ALA A 158 14.42 -14.52 -6.55
N GLY A 159 15.40 -14.56 -7.44
CA GLY A 159 15.20 -14.36 -8.88
C GLY A 159 14.28 -15.39 -9.54
N ILE A 160 14.24 -16.64 -9.02
CA ILE A 160 13.41 -17.72 -9.59
C ILE A 160 12.03 -17.86 -8.90
N LEU A 161 11.73 -17.03 -7.92
CA LEU A 161 10.41 -16.99 -7.28
C LEU A 161 9.35 -16.52 -8.27
N ALA A 162 8.12 -17.05 -8.12
CA ALA A 162 6.96 -16.50 -8.80
C ALA A 162 6.74 -15.04 -8.41
N HIS A 163 5.99 -14.29 -9.22
CA HIS A 163 5.77 -12.86 -8.99
C HIS A 163 5.15 -12.60 -7.60
N GLY A 164 4.10 -13.31 -7.24
CA GLY A 164 3.47 -13.21 -5.92
C GLY A 164 4.42 -13.53 -4.76
N GLN A 165 5.27 -14.55 -4.94
CA GLN A 165 6.25 -14.93 -3.93
C GLN A 165 7.33 -13.84 -3.71
N LYS A 166 7.71 -13.09 -4.76
CA LYS A 166 8.61 -11.94 -4.63
C LYS A 166 7.94 -10.81 -3.82
N GLN A 167 6.65 -10.56 -4.03
CA GLN A 167 5.88 -9.60 -3.24
C GLN A 167 5.77 -10.03 -1.77
N TRP A 168 5.50 -11.32 -1.51
CA TRP A 168 5.49 -11.84 -0.14
C TRP A 168 6.86 -11.75 0.53
N LEU A 169 7.95 -11.96 -0.22
CA LEU A 169 9.31 -11.75 0.31
C LEU A 169 9.53 -10.28 0.68
N GLU A 170 9.10 -9.32 -0.13
CA GLU A 170 9.21 -7.89 0.18
C GLU A 170 8.41 -7.53 1.44
N ILE A 171 7.18 -8.06 1.58
CA ILE A 171 6.40 -7.92 2.81
C ILE A 171 7.17 -8.51 4.01
N GLY A 172 7.73 -9.72 3.85
CA GLY A 172 8.58 -10.36 4.87
C GLY A 172 9.78 -9.51 5.28
N MET A 173 10.40 -8.80 4.31
CA MET A 173 11.49 -7.85 4.59
C MET A 173 11.03 -6.67 5.46
N LEU A 174 9.79 -6.18 5.30
CA LEU A 174 9.23 -5.16 6.17
C LEU A 174 8.92 -5.71 7.58
N LEU A 175 8.46 -6.95 7.67
CA LEU A 175 8.18 -7.61 8.96
C LEU A 175 9.44 -7.75 9.81
N VAL A 176 10.55 -8.22 9.22
CA VAL A 176 11.83 -8.37 9.95
C VAL A 176 12.47 -7.04 10.34
N GLN A 177 12.09 -5.93 9.68
CA GLN A 177 12.46 -4.57 10.07
C GLN A 177 11.62 -4.02 11.23
N ASN A 178 10.66 -4.81 11.71
CA ASN A 178 9.72 -4.43 12.77
C ASN A 178 8.90 -3.18 12.42
N CYS A 179 8.45 -3.07 11.16
CA CYS A 179 7.55 -2.01 10.76
C CYS A 179 6.17 -2.24 11.41
N SER A 180 5.64 -1.21 12.07
CA SER A 180 4.29 -1.22 12.66
C SER A 180 3.25 -0.62 11.71
N VAL A 181 3.69 0.17 10.71
CA VAL A 181 2.87 0.67 9.61
C VAL A 181 3.46 0.19 8.29
N LEU A 182 2.69 -0.55 7.52
CA LEU A 182 3.06 -1.06 6.20
C LEU A 182 2.21 -0.34 5.15
N LEU A 183 2.87 0.26 4.16
CA LEU A 183 2.26 0.93 3.02
C LEU A 183 2.55 0.08 1.77
N LEU A 184 1.54 -0.59 1.25
CA LEU A 184 1.67 -1.54 0.15
C LEU A 184 1.05 -0.95 -1.11
N ASP A 185 1.86 -0.81 -2.16
CA ASP A 185 1.44 -0.19 -3.43
C ASP A 185 1.19 -1.28 -4.47
N GLU A 186 -0.09 -1.50 -4.81
CA GLU A 186 -0.58 -2.52 -5.74
C GLU A 186 -0.03 -3.94 -5.48
N PRO A 187 -0.16 -4.47 -4.24
CA PRO A 187 0.51 -5.71 -3.85
C PRO A 187 0.00 -6.96 -4.57
N VAL A 188 -1.13 -6.90 -5.29
CA VAL A 188 -1.70 -8.03 -6.02
C VAL A 188 -1.68 -7.85 -7.54
N ALA A 189 -1.03 -6.79 -8.05
CA ALA A 189 -0.92 -6.56 -9.48
C ALA A 189 -0.25 -7.74 -10.19
N GLY A 190 -0.88 -8.22 -11.29
CA GLY A 190 -0.34 -9.33 -12.08
C GLY A 190 -0.42 -10.72 -11.44
N MET A 191 -1.06 -10.86 -10.28
CA MET A 191 -1.27 -12.14 -9.60
C MET A 191 -2.47 -12.92 -10.15
N SER A 192 -2.38 -14.25 -10.10
CA SER A 192 -3.52 -15.14 -10.31
C SER A 192 -4.58 -14.95 -9.22
N HIS A 193 -5.79 -15.47 -9.43
CA HIS A 193 -6.86 -15.42 -8.42
C HIS A 193 -6.44 -16.10 -7.10
N GLU A 194 -5.76 -17.22 -7.17
CA GLU A 194 -5.28 -17.98 -6.02
C GLU A 194 -4.21 -17.19 -5.24
N GLU A 195 -3.22 -16.61 -5.94
CA GLU A 195 -2.20 -15.76 -5.30
C GLU A 195 -2.79 -14.51 -4.65
N ARG A 196 -3.84 -13.91 -5.23
CA ARG A 196 -4.57 -12.78 -4.62
C ARG A 196 -5.25 -13.20 -3.33
N GLU A 197 -5.92 -14.36 -3.30
CA GLU A 197 -6.57 -14.86 -2.09
C GLU A 197 -5.55 -15.15 -0.98
N GLU A 198 -4.43 -15.80 -1.31
CA GLU A 198 -3.34 -16.02 -0.37
C GLU A 198 -2.75 -14.71 0.14
N THR A 199 -2.56 -13.71 -0.74
CA THR A 199 -2.08 -12.38 -0.35
C THR A 199 -3.08 -11.69 0.58
N GLY A 200 -4.36 -11.74 0.29
CA GLY A 200 -5.41 -11.17 1.15
C GLY A 200 -5.43 -11.81 2.55
N ASN A 201 -5.27 -13.13 2.62
CA ASN A 201 -5.16 -13.85 3.89
C ASN A 201 -3.89 -13.49 4.66
N LEU A 202 -2.75 -13.30 3.96
CA LEU A 202 -1.51 -12.79 4.53
C LEU A 202 -1.73 -11.39 5.13
N LEU A 203 -2.36 -10.47 4.39
CA LEU A 203 -2.61 -9.10 4.84
C LEU A 203 -3.53 -9.06 6.07
N ARG A 204 -4.56 -9.91 6.14
CA ARG A 204 -5.41 -10.03 7.33
C ARG A 204 -4.64 -10.53 8.56
N ARG A 205 -3.74 -11.49 8.38
CA ARG A 205 -2.88 -11.99 9.45
C ARG A 205 -1.97 -10.91 9.99
N ILE A 206 -1.35 -10.13 9.11
CA ILE A 206 -0.47 -9.01 9.48
C ILE A 206 -1.27 -7.86 10.11
N GLY A 207 -2.44 -7.54 9.57
CA GLY A 207 -3.31 -6.46 10.02
C GLY A 207 -3.81 -6.62 11.46
N GLY A 208 -3.84 -7.84 12.01
CA GLY A 208 -4.21 -8.07 13.42
C GLY A 208 -3.25 -7.42 14.44
N GLU A 209 -1.99 -7.21 14.05
CA GLU A 209 -0.94 -6.67 14.92
C GLU A 209 -0.39 -5.33 14.43
N ARG A 210 -0.46 -5.07 13.13
CA ARG A 210 0.14 -3.91 12.45
C ARG A 210 -0.91 -3.13 11.68
N THR A 211 -0.64 -1.86 11.44
CA THR A 211 -1.44 -1.04 10.52
C THR A 211 -0.98 -1.31 9.10
N VAL A 212 -1.89 -1.69 8.23
CA VAL A 212 -1.62 -1.96 6.81
C VAL A 212 -2.47 -1.04 5.95
N VAL A 213 -1.82 -0.27 5.08
CA VAL A 213 -2.48 0.52 4.03
C VAL A 213 -2.17 -0.12 2.70
N VAL A 214 -3.21 -0.47 1.96
CA VAL A 214 -3.12 -1.08 0.64
C VAL A 214 -3.62 -0.09 -0.40
N VAL A 215 -2.74 0.39 -1.25
CA VAL A 215 -3.13 1.17 -2.43
C VAL A 215 -3.53 0.19 -3.51
N GLU A 216 -4.78 0.25 -3.93
CA GLU A 216 -5.31 -0.72 -4.90
C GLU A 216 -6.35 -0.09 -5.84
N HIS A 217 -6.53 -0.72 -6.96
CA HIS A 217 -7.60 -0.42 -7.91
C HIS A 217 -8.50 -1.63 -8.18
N ASP A 218 -8.13 -2.81 -7.67
CA ASP A 218 -8.93 -4.04 -7.74
C ASP A 218 -10.08 -4.00 -6.72
N MET A 219 -11.29 -3.77 -7.22
CA MET A 219 -12.49 -3.60 -6.39
C MET A 219 -12.94 -4.91 -5.75
N ASP A 220 -12.69 -6.05 -6.40
CA ASP A 220 -13.09 -7.36 -5.87
C ASP A 220 -12.15 -7.76 -4.73
N PHE A 221 -10.86 -7.52 -4.89
CA PHE A 221 -9.89 -7.71 -3.82
C PHE A 221 -10.18 -6.80 -2.62
N MET A 222 -10.48 -5.52 -2.86
CA MET A 222 -10.88 -4.59 -1.80
C MET A 222 -12.13 -5.06 -1.07
N ARG A 223 -13.19 -5.49 -1.79
CA ARG A 223 -14.43 -6.01 -1.18
C ARG A 223 -14.18 -7.21 -0.29
N ALA A 224 -13.31 -8.12 -0.76
CA ALA A 224 -13.04 -9.36 -0.04
C ALA A 224 -12.24 -9.15 1.25
N PHE A 225 -11.32 -8.16 1.28
CA PHE A 225 -10.31 -8.10 2.32
C PHE A 225 -10.26 -6.81 3.14
N ALA A 226 -10.81 -5.69 2.65
CA ALA A 226 -10.75 -4.41 3.37
C ALA A 226 -11.55 -4.45 4.68
N THR A 227 -10.97 -3.89 5.75
CA THR A 227 -11.73 -3.56 6.97
C THR A 227 -12.26 -2.14 6.92
N SER A 228 -11.54 -1.26 6.23
CA SER A 228 -11.92 0.13 6.02
C SER A 228 -11.36 0.64 4.68
N VAL A 229 -12.01 1.63 4.11
CA VAL A 229 -11.68 2.17 2.79
C VAL A 229 -11.60 3.70 2.88
N THR A 230 -10.60 4.26 2.23
CA THR A 230 -10.49 5.70 1.96
C THR A 230 -10.44 5.89 0.45
N VAL A 231 -11.32 6.70 -0.09
CA VAL A 231 -11.37 7.05 -1.51
C VAL A 231 -10.70 8.40 -1.72
N LEU A 232 -9.66 8.42 -2.55
CA LEU A 232 -9.06 9.66 -3.03
C LEU A 232 -9.61 10.04 -4.41
N HIS A 233 -9.86 11.32 -4.60
CA HIS A 233 -10.20 11.90 -5.90
C HIS A 233 -9.61 13.31 -6.00
N ALA A 234 -8.93 13.61 -7.10
CA ALA A 234 -8.31 14.93 -7.37
C ALA A 234 -7.50 15.45 -6.18
N GLY A 235 -6.70 14.60 -5.55
CA GLY A 235 -5.82 14.94 -4.42
C GLY A 235 -6.51 15.12 -3.07
N LYS A 236 -7.78 14.78 -2.93
CA LYS A 236 -8.56 14.94 -1.69
C LYS A 236 -9.24 13.65 -1.28
N VAL A 237 -9.55 13.52 0.02
CA VAL A 237 -10.44 12.45 0.49
C VAL A 237 -11.86 12.75 0.04
N LEU A 238 -12.41 11.86 -0.77
CA LEU A 238 -13.78 11.93 -1.25
C LEU A 238 -14.76 11.27 -0.28
N SER A 239 -14.39 10.09 0.22
CA SER A 239 -15.20 9.28 1.13
C SER A 239 -14.30 8.38 1.98
N GLU A 240 -14.74 8.08 3.19
CA GLU A 240 -14.06 7.17 4.12
C GLU A 240 -15.09 6.40 4.94
N GLY A 241 -14.85 5.10 5.15
CA GLY A 241 -15.76 4.26 5.95
C GLY A 241 -15.55 2.78 5.71
N THR A 242 -16.59 1.98 6.02
CA THR A 242 -16.61 0.55 5.65
C THR A 242 -16.79 0.40 4.13
N VAL A 243 -16.57 -0.81 3.63
CA VAL A 243 -16.77 -1.12 2.20
C VAL A 243 -18.19 -0.74 1.76
N GLU A 244 -19.19 -1.10 2.56
CA GLU A 244 -20.61 -0.85 2.27
C GLU A 244 -20.92 0.66 2.26
N GLN A 245 -20.40 1.41 3.23
CA GLN A 245 -20.59 2.86 3.32
C GLN A 245 -20.02 3.58 2.11
N VAL A 246 -18.80 3.21 1.72
CA VAL A 246 -18.10 3.82 0.58
C VAL A 246 -18.79 3.46 -0.74
N GLN A 247 -19.25 2.21 -0.91
CA GLN A 247 -19.98 1.80 -2.11
C GLN A 247 -21.35 2.46 -2.25
N ALA A 248 -22.00 2.76 -1.13
CA ALA A 248 -23.29 3.46 -1.13
C ALA A 248 -23.16 4.98 -1.33
N ASP A 249 -21.96 5.55 -1.27
CA ASP A 249 -21.75 6.99 -1.45
C ASP A 249 -21.95 7.38 -2.94
N PRO A 250 -22.97 8.21 -3.28
CA PRO A 250 -23.24 8.61 -4.67
C PRO A 250 -22.04 9.30 -5.34
N ARG A 251 -21.23 10.05 -4.60
CA ARG A 251 -20.06 10.75 -5.12
C ARG A 251 -18.99 9.73 -5.58
N VAL A 252 -18.83 8.62 -4.83
CA VAL A 252 -17.92 7.53 -5.21
C VAL A 252 -18.43 6.84 -6.47
N GLN A 253 -19.73 6.54 -6.54
CA GLN A 253 -20.35 5.92 -7.71
C GLN A 253 -20.17 6.79 -8.95
N GLU A 254 -20.39 8.11 -8.86
CA GLU A 254 -20.23 9.06 -9.97
C GLU A 254 -18.78 9.04 -10.50
N VAL A 255 -17.78 9.07 -9.63
CA VAL A 255 -16.37 9.05 -10.02
C VAL A 255 -15.99 7.76 -10.77
N TYR A 256 -16.49 6.61 -10.30
CA TYR A 256 -16.17 5.32 -10.93
C TYR A 256 -17.01 5.06 -12.21
N LEU A 257 -18.28 5.44 -12.23
CA LEU A 257 -19.14 5.33 -13.42
C LEU A 257 -18.72 6.34 -14.51
N GLY A 258 -18.35 7.57 -14.12
CA GLY A 258 -17.85 8.59 -15.04
C GLY A 258 -16.55 8.20 -15.74
N THR A 259 -15.65 7.52 -15.04
CA THR A 259 -14.41 6.97 -15.60
C THR A 259 -14.66 5.79 -16.56
N ALA A 260 -15.65 4.96 -16.31
CA ALA A 260 -16.04 3.87 -17.22
C ALA A 260 -16.60 4.41 -18.54
N ALA A 261 -17.38 5.50 -18.50
CA ALA A 261 -17.91 6.16 -19.70
C ALA A 261 -16.82 6.90 -20.51
N ALA A 262 -15.80 7.43 -19.85
CA ALA A 262 -14.68 8.12 -20.51
C ALA A 262 -13.63 7.16 -21.11
N GLY A 263 -13.57 5.91 -20.64
CA GLY A 263 -12.70 4.85 -21.17
C GLY A 263 -13.25 4.08 -22.35
N ALA A 264 -14.53 4.23 -22.68
CA ALA A 264 -15.18 3.61 -23.83
C ALA A 264 -15.22 4.59 -25.01
N ALA A 265 -14.08 5.00 -25.55
CA ALA A 265 -14.03 5.50 -26.91
C ALA A 265 -14.23 4.30 -27.84
N PRO A 266 -15.20 4.32 -28.79
CA PRO A 266 -15.37 3.22 -29.72
C PRO A 266 -14.12 3.14 -30.60
N GLU A 267 -13.47 1.96 -30.60
CA GLU A 267 -12.53 1.59 -31.64
C GLU A 267 -13.27 1.66 -32.98
N LEU A 268 -12.97 2.69 -33.76
CA LEU A 268 -13.33 2.75 -35.18
C LEU A 268 -12.58 1.60 -35.86
N GLN A 269 -13.28 0.50 -36.12
CA GLN A 269 -12.80 -0.53 -37.00
C GLN A 269 -12.55 0.11 -38.38
N PRO A 270 -11.38 -0.03 -39.00
CA PRO A 270 -11.17 0.41 -40.34
C PRO A 270 -12.06 -0.46 -41.26
N ASP A 271 -12.89 0.21 -42.02
CA ASP A 271 -13.72 -0.35 -43.09
C ASP A 271 -12.81 -1.16 -44.04
N VAL A 272 -12.94 -2.48 -44.01
CA VAL A 272 -12.29 -3.33 -45.00
C VAL A 272 -13.11 -3.19 -46.29
N ALA A 273 -12.62 -2.33 -47.16
CA ALA A 273 -13.11 -2.23 -48.54
C ALA A 273 -13.05 -3.62 -49.20
N LYS A 274 -14.22 -4.14 -49.57
CA LYS A 274 -14.33 -5.27 -50.47
C LYS A 274 -13.82 -4.83 -51.84
N GLU A 275 -12.62 -5.25 -52.19
CA GLU A 275 -12.22 -5.25 -53.61
C GLU A 275 -12.91 -6.42 -54.30
N ASP A 276 -13.85 -6.05 -55.15
CA ASP A 276 -14.45 -6.90 -56.18
C ASP A 276 -13.33 -7.39 -57.11
N SER A 277 -13.07 -8.68 -57.12
CA SER A 277 -12.33 -9.32 -58.21
C SER A 277 -13.32 -9.90 -59.19
N ASP A 278 -13.67 -9.11 -60.16
CA ASP A 278 -14.21 -9.61 -61.43
C ASP A 278 -13.35 -9.06 -62.56
N ALA A 279 -12.74 -9.91 -63.31
CA ALA A 279 -12.62 -9.92 -64.76
C ALA A 279 -11.29 -10.54 -65.27
N ARG A 280 -11.43 -11.71 -65.84
CA ARG A 280 -10.96 -12.14 -67.19
C ARG A 280 -9.44 -12.02 -67.51
N ALA A 281 -8.77 -13.11 -67.70
CA ALA A 281 -8.45 -13.79 -68.98
C ALA A 281 -7.51 -14.97 -68.69
#